data_822d47f66ddf7e335a23707046fa74ec
#
_entry.id   822d47f66ddf7e335a23707046fa74ec
#
_cell.length_a   1.000
_cell.length_b   1.000
_cell.length_c   1.000
_cell.angle_alpha   90.00
_cell.angle_beta   90.00
_cell.angle_gamma   90.00
#
_symmetry.space_group_name_H-M   'P 1'
#
loop_
_entity.id
_entity.type
_entity.pdbx_description
1 polymer ?
#
loop_
_entity_poly.entity_id
_entity_poly.type
_entity_poly.pdbx_seq_one_letter_code
_entity_poly.pdbx_strand_id
1 'polypeptide(L)'
;YMDAATEEARQQYDKPIEVIEGPLMDGMNVVGDLFGSGKMFLPQVVKSARVMKQAVAYLLPYIEAEKLKSGDASKSKGKVLLATVKGDVHDIGKNIVGVVLGCNNYDIIDLGVMVPCEKILQQAREHDVDIIGLSGLITPSLDEMVHVAKEMQRLDFKVPLLIGGATTSKAHTAVKIEQHYRNNATVYVPDASRSVTVVSNLLGKETHPEFVAKVKAEYDTIRTRTAGRDQRSSLLSFDEANSNAGQFEWRADTITRPSFLGTKVFDDYPLEKLVPYIDWTPFFITWSLSGKYPAILEDEVVGQAARDLFADAQQMLDDLVSNKKLRAQGVIGFWPAQRSGRNDVKVFADDAHNKPL
;
A
#
# COMPACT_ATOMS: atom_id res chain seq x y z
N TYR A 1 -0.73 30.64 2.75
CA TYR A 1 -2.21 30.56 2.80
C TYR A 1 -2.68 29.56 3.87
N MET A 2 -2.18 28.31 3.86
CA MET A 2 -2.64 27.27 4.82
C MET A 2 -2.38 27.64 6.28
N ASP A 3 -1.16 28.05 6.61
CA ASP A 3 -0.80 28.39 7.98
C ASP A 3 -1.65 29.56 8.51
N ALA A 4 -1.92 30.56 7.65
CA ALA A 4 -2.79 31.69 8.03
C ALA A 4 -4.25 31.24 8.28
N ALA A 5 -4.80 30.37 7.42
CA ALA A 5 -6.15 29.85 7.60
C ALA A 5 -6.26 28.92 8.83
N THR A 6 -5.20 28.14 9.10
CA THR A 6 -5.13 27.28 10.29
C THR A 6 -5.03 28.12 11.58
N GLU A 7 -4.26 29.22 11.55
CA GLU A 7 -4.19 30.16 12.68
C GLU A 7 -5.52 30.86 12.93
N GLU A 8 -6.21 31.30 11.88
CA GLU A 8 -7.54 31.90 12.00
C GLU A 8 -8.52 30.91 12.63
N ALA A 9 -8.53 29.64 12.19
CA ALA A 9 -9.33 28.60 12.80
C ALA A 9 -8.92 28.38 14.27
N ARG A 10 -7.62 28.30 14.58
CA ARG A 10 -7.13 28.10 15.96
C ARG A 10 -7.63 29.18 16.94
N GLN A 11 -7.78 30.41 16.47
CA GLN A 11 -8.27 31.50 17.29
C GLN A 11 -9.79 31.44 17.59
N GLN A 12 -10.53 30.62 16.84
CA GLN A 12 -11.98 30.43 17.02
C GLN A 12 -12.34 29.28 17.96
N TYR A 13 -11.37 28.45 18.35
CA TYR A 13 -11.54 27.30 19.23
C TYR A 13 -10.77 27.46 20.53
N ASP A 14 -11.32 26.96 21.63
CA ASP A 14 -10.69 27.02 22.94
C ASP A 14 -9.40 26.20 23.00
N LYS A 15 -9.38 25.05 22.30
CA LYS A 15 -8.26 24.14 22.26
C LYS A 15 -7.78 23.90 20.82
N PRO A 16 -6.45 23.95 20.57
CA PRO A 16 -5.90 23.67 19.24
C PRO A 16 -6.30 22.32 18.66
N ILE A 17 -6.53 21.30 19.50
CA ILE A 17 -6.95 19.96 19.06
C ILE A 17 -8.36 19.98 18.43
N GLU A 18 -9.24 20.86 18.85
CA GLU A 18 -10.61 20.97 18.33
C GLU A 18 -10.64 21.40 16.87
N VAL A 19 -9.61 22.12 16.40
CA VAL A 19 -9.46 22.46 14.97
C VAL A 19 -9.22 21.19 14.14
N ILE A 20 -8.50 20.20 14.70
CA ILE A 20 -8.26 18.92 14.04
C ILE A 20 -9.51 18.05 14.09
N GLU A 21 -10.11 17.88 15.27
CA GLU A 21 -11.30 17.02 15.51
C GLU A 21 -12.57 17.56 14.84
N GLY A 22 -12.69 18.86 14.63
CA GLY A 22 -13.79 19.52 13.93
C GLY A 22 -13.47 19.75 12.45
N PRO A 23 -13.18 21.00 12.04
CA PRO A 23 -13.18 21.39 10.64
C PRO A 23 -12.21 20.60 9.76
N LEU A 24 -11.04 20.17 10.26
CA LEU A 24 -10.09 19.40 9.46
C LEU A 24 -10.57 17.95 9.23
N MET A 25 -11.10 17.29 10.26
CA MET A 25 -11.67 15.94 10.12
C MET A 25 -12.97 15.94 9.33
N ASP A 26 -13.83 16.96 9.50
CA ASP A 26 -15.06 17.10 8.70
C ASP A 26 -14.72 17.26 7.21
N GLY A 27 -13.71 18.08 6.89
CA GLY A 27 -13.19 18.19 5.52
C GLY A 27 -12.67 16.87 4.97
N MET A 28 -11.93 16.09 5.77
CA MET A 28 -11.42 14.78 5.35
C MET A 28 -12.52 13.73 5.19
N ASN A 29 -13.58 13.78 6.01
CA ASN A 29 -14.74 12.92 5.85
C ASN A 29 -15.45 13.20 4.50
N VAL A 30 -15.63 14.47 4.15
CA VAL A 30 -16.17 14.86 2.82
C VAL A 30 -15.29 14.34 1.68
N VAL A 31 -13.96 14.48 1.80
CA VAL A 31 -13.00 13.93 0.82
C VAL A 31 -13.15 12.41 0.71
N GLY A 32 -13.26 11.70 1.83
CA GLY A 32 -13.46 10.26 1.87
C GLY A 32 -14.76 9.81 1.19
N ASP A 33 -15.86 10.51 1.43
CA ASP A 33 -17.16 10.22 0.83
C ASP A 33 -17.18 10.51 -0.69
N LEU A 34 -16.55 11.61 -1.10
CA LEU A 34 -16.41 11.94 -2.52
C LEU A 34 -15.52 10.93 -3.26
N PHE A 35 -14.44 10.50 -2.65
CA PHE A 35 -13.57 9.45 -3.20
C PHE A 35 -14.30 8.10 -3.26
N GLY A 36 -14.97 7.70 -2.18
CA GLY A 36 -15.74 6.46 -2.12
C GLY A 36 -16.92 6.39 -3.10
N SER A 37 -17.50 7.55 -3.45
CA SER A 37 -18.57 7.66 -4.45
C SER A 37 -18.06 7.85 -5.89
N GLY A 38 -16.74 7.89 -6.11
CA GLY A 38 -16.13 8.09 -7.44
C GLY A 38 -16.22 9.54 -7.97
N LYS A 39 -16.58 10.51 -7.13
CA LYS A 39 -16.64 11.94 -7.47
C LYS A 39 -15.33 12.69 -7.25
N MET A 40 -14.37 12.06 -6.56
CA MET A 40 -13.02 12.57 -6.34
C MET A 40 -12.01 11.47 -6.65
N PHE A 41 -10.86 11.84 -7.23
CA PHE A 41 -9.81 10.88 -7.61
C PHE A 41 -8.59 10.97 -6.70
N LEU A 42 -7.76 9.92 -6.69
CA LEU A 42 -6.61 9.81 -5.80
C LEU A 42 -5.67 11.03 -5.80
N PRO A 43 -5.34 11.67 -6.95
CA PRO A 43 -4.51 12.88 -6.95
C PRO A 43 -5.08 14.02 -6.10
N GLN A 44 -6.40 14.21 -6.13
CA GLN A 44 -7.09 15.22 -5.32
C GLN A 44 -7.10 14.86 -3.83
N VAL A 45 -7.29 13.57 -3.53
CA VAL A 45 -7.19 13.04 -2.14
C VAL A 45 -5.80 13.27 -1.57
N VAL A 46 -4.74 12.99 -2.35
CA VAL A 46 -3.35 13.24 -1.95
C VAL A 46 -3.07 14.73 -1.70
N LYS A 47 -3.62 15.63 -2.54
CA LYS A 47 -3.53 17.08 -2.32
C LYS A 47 -4.22 17.48 -1.00
N SER A 48 -5.43 16.94 -0.74
CA SER A 48 -6.17 17.18 0.51
C SER A 48 -5.41 16.65 1.75
N ALA A 49 -4.84 15.45 1.66
CA ALA A 49 -4.03 14.87 2.73
C ALA A 49 -2.77 15.71 3.02
N ARG A 50 -2.14 16.30 2.00
CA ARG A 50 -1.00 17.21 2.17
C ARG A 50 -1.40 18.48 2.90
N VAL A 51 -2.55 19.05 2.55
CA VAL A 51 -3.14 20.21 3.23
C VAL A 51 -3.39 19.90 4.71
N MET A 52 -4.03 18.75 4.98
CA MET A 52 -4.26 18.27 6.35
C MET A 52 -2.94 18.15 7.14
N LYS A 53 -1.93 17.50 6.54
CA LYS A 53 -0.62 17.32 7.17
C LYS A 53 0.04 18.66 7.52
N GLN A 54 -0.04 19.67 6.64
CA GLN A 54 0.51 20.99 6.88
C GLN A 54 -0.22 21.70 8.04
N ALA A 55 -1.55 21.66 8.05
CA ALA A 55 -2.35 22.24 9.12
C ALA A 55 -2.06 21.59 10.49
N VAL A 56 -1.98 20.25 10.52
CA VAL A 56 -1.62 19.52 11.75
C VAL A 56 -0.21 19.88 12.23
N ALA A 57 0.77 19.94 11.32
CA ALA A 57 2.14 20.35 11.67
C ALA A 57 2.20 21.76 12.28
N TYR A 58 1.37 22.68 11.80
CA TYR A 58 1.23 24.02 12.35
C TYR A 58 0.64 24.00 13.77
N LEU A 59 -0.34 23.14 14.05
CA LEU A 59 -1.03 23.05 15.34
C LEU A 59 -0.24 22.29 16.41
N LEU A 60 0.65 21.37 16.04
CA LEU A 60 1.39 20.52 16.97
C LEU A 60 2.08 21.29 18.10
N PRO A 61 2.85 22.37 17.86
CA PRO A 61 3.52 23.12 18.94
C PRO A 61 2.53 23.72 19.95
N TYR A 62 1.34 24.14 19.49
CA TYR A 62 0.31 24.70 20.35
C TYR A 62 -0.36 23.62 21.21
N ILE A 63 -0.60 22.43 20.64
CA ILE A 63 -1.13 21.28 21.35
C ILE A 63 -0.15 20.81 22.44
N GLU A 64 1.13 20.74 22.13
CA GLU A 64 2.19 20.39 23.08
C GLU A 64 2.29 21.42 24.21
N ALA A 65 2.25 22.72 23.87
CA ALA A 65 2.28 23.79 24.87
C ALA A 65 1.06 23.79 25.80
N GLU A 66 -0.11 23.41 25.28
CA GLU A 66 -1.33 23.28 26.08
C GLU A 66 -1.25 22.05 27.01
N LYS A 67 -0.79 20.91 26.53
CA LYS A 67 -0.55 19.71 27.36
C LYS A 67 0.40 20.00 28.52
N LEU A 68 1.41 20.82 28.31
CA LEU A 68 2.35 21.24 29.37
C LEU A 68 1.71 22.20 30.40
N LYS A 69 0.78 23.06 29.98
CA LYS A 69 0.12 24.04 30.85
C LYS A 69 -1.01 23.44 31.69
N SER A 70 -1.76 22.52 31.13
CA SER A 70 -2.94 21.94 31.78
C SER A 70 -2.59 21.00 32.93
N GLY A 71 -1.33 20.54 33.07
CA GLY A 71 -0.95 19.53 34.05
C GLY A 71 -1.76 18.22 33.88
N ASP A 72 -2.70 18.25 32.99
CA ASP A 72 -3.58 17.17 32.59
C ASP A 72 -2.84 16.40 31.51
N ALA A 73 -2.00 15.46 31.93
CA ALA A 73 -1.73 14.32 31.08
C ALA A 73 -3.10 13.67 30.88
N SER A 74 -3.90 14.21 29.95
CA SER A 74 -5.18 13.59 29.58
C SER A 74 -4.82 12.14 29.28
N LYS A 75 -5.37 11.20 30.06
CA LYS A 75 -5.07 9.78 29.91
C LYS A 75 -5.29 9.46 28.45
N SER A 76 -4.25 8.98 27.79
CA SER A 76 -4.34 8.48 26.42
C SER A 76 -5.59 7.62 26.28
N LYS A 77 -6.32 7.77 25.20
CA LYS A 77 -7.50 6.94 24.90
C LYS A 77 -7.12 5.47 24.63
N GLY A 78 -5.83 5.21 24.45
CA GLY A 78 -5.25 3.88 24.23
C GLY A 78 -3.93 3.95 23.46
N LYS A 79 -3.18 2.86 23.50
CA LYS A 79 -1.89 2.71 22.84
C LYS A 79 -2.04 1.88 21.56
N VAL A 80 -1.60 2.44 20.45
CA VAL A 80 -1.68 1.79 19.13
C VAL A 80 -0.28 1.58 18.58
N LEU A 81 0.10 0.32 18.39
CA LEU A 81 1.35 -0.02 17.73
C LEU A 81 1.12 -0.10 16.21
N LEU A 82 1.97 0.56 15.43
CA LEU A 82 1.96 0.55 13.98
C LEU A 82 3.27 0.01 13.42
N ALA A 83 3.19 -0.87 12.43
CA ALA A 83 4.36 -1.41 11.74
C ALA A 83 4.08 -1.68 10.27
N THR A 84 5.04 -1.39 9.40
CA THR A 84 5.09 -1.97 8.06
C THR A 84 5.80 -3.31 8.17
N VAL A 85 5.13 -4.38 7.69
CA VAL A 85 5.59 -5.77 7.89
C VAL A 85 6.92 -6.05 7.20
N LYS A 86 7.56 -7.15 7.60
CA LYS A 86 8.84 -7.62 7.06
C LYS A 86 8.86 -7.63 5.53
N GLY A 87 9.97 -7.14 4.96
CA GLY A 87 10.19 -7.09 3.51
C GLY A 87 9.50 -5.93 2.80
N ASP A 88 8.75 -5.09 3.51
CA ASP A 88 8.05 -3.95 2.93
C ASP A 88 8.57 -2.62 3.50
N VAL A 89 8.78 -1.63 2.61
CA VAL A 89 9.34 -0.31 2.94
C VAL A 89 8.33 0.84 2.80
N HIS A 90 7.10 0.53 2.41
CA HIS A 90 6.08 1.53 2.11
C HIS A 90 5.35 1.96 3.39
N ASP A 91 5.64 3.15 3.88
CA ASP A 91 5.17 3.65 5.17
C ASP A 91 4.29 4.90 5.11
N ILE A 92 4.12 5.53 3.94
CA ILE A 92 3.38 6.79 3.82
C ILE A 92 1.97 6.67 4.42
N GLY A 93 1.22 5.63 4.04
CA GLY A 93 -0.14 5.40 4.56
C GLY A 93 -0.16 5.15 6.07
N LYS A 94 0.79 4.34 6.57
CA LYS A 94 0.95 4.05 8.00
C LYS A 94 1.25 5.34 8.80
N ASN A 95 2.15 6.18 8.29
CA ASN A 95 2.54 7.41 8.95
C ASN A 95 1.36 8.40 9.03
N ILE A 96 0.54 8.48 7.96
CA ILE A 96 -0.68 9.30 7.98
C ILE A 96 -1.66 8.78 9.04
N VAL A 97 -1.88 7.46 9.13
CA VAL A 97 -2.72 6.84 10.17
C VAL A 97 -2.17 7.17 11.57
N GLY A 98 -0.86 7.06 11.78
CA GLY A 98 -0.21 7.39 13.04
C GLY A 98 -0.42 8.86 13.45
N VAL A 99 -0.27 9.80 12.51
CA VAL A 99 -0.54 11.22 12.76
C VAL A 99 -2.00 11.46 13.12
N VAL A 100 -2.94 10.90 12.35
CA VAL A 100 -4.37 11.09 12.57
C VAL A 100 -4.81 10.52 13.92
N LEU A 101 -4.37 9.31 14.28
CA LEU A 101 -4.65 8.71 15.58
C LEU A 101 -3.98 9.49 16.74
N GLY A 102 -2.72 9.91 16.57
CA GLY A 102 -2.01 10.73 17.55
C GLY A 102 -2.71 12.05 17.84
N CYS A 103 -3.26 12.70 16.81
CA CYS A 103 -4.08 13.90 16.94
C CYS A 103 -5.39 13.64 17.68
N ASN A 104 -5.91 12.41 17.65
CA ASN A 104 -7.12 12.00 18.36
C ASN A 104 -6.84 11.42 19.76
N ASN A 105 -5.70 11.76 20.33
CA ASN A 105 -5.28 11.41 21.69
C ASN A 105 -5.02 9.92 21.93
N TYR A 106 -4.52 9.20 20.91
CA TYR A 106 -3.95 7.87 21.05
C TYR A 106 -2.43 7.95 21.13
N ASP A 107 -1.83 7.13 21.97
CA ASP A 107 -0.36 6.98 22.01
C ASP A 107 0.08 6.05 20.88
N ILE A 108 0.92 6.57 19.99
CA ILE A 108 1.38 5.83 18.82
C ILE A 108 2.80 5.31 19.04
N ILE A 109 2.94 3.98 18.90
CA ILE A 109 4.23 3.30 18.92
C ILE A 109 4.51 2.86 17.48
N ASP A 110 5.27 3.67 16.74
CA ASP A 110 5.62 3.39 15.35
C ASP A 110 6.96 2.65 15.29
N LEU A 111 6.92 1.40 14.83
CA LEU A 111 8.12 0.56 14.68
C LEU A 111 8.84 0.76 13.35
N GLY A 112 8.31 1.59 12.46
CA GLY A 112 8.89 1.85 11.14
C GLY A 112 8.55 0.78 10.11
N VAL A 113 9.52 0.46 9.25
CA VAL A 113 9.37 -0.44 8.09
C VAL A 113 10.16 -1.73 8.26
N MET A 114 9.86 -2.74 7.43
CA MET A 114 10.56 -4.03 7.39
C MET A 114 10.60 -4.74 8.75
N VAL A 115 9.54 -4.61 9.56
CA VAL A 115 9.54 -5.08 10.94
C VAL A 115 9.19 -6.57 11.00
N PRO A 116 10.07 -7.44 11.53
CA PRO A 116 9.77 -8.85 11.71
C PRO A 116 8.64 -9.09 12.72
N CYS A 117 7.89 -10.17 12.53
CA CYS A 117 6.78 -10.58 13.40
C CYS A 117 7.18 -10.63 14.88
N GLU A 118 8.31 -11.24 15.19
CA GLU A 118 8.81 -11.40 16.56
C GLU A 118 9.00 -10.03 17.24
N LYS A 119 9.55 -9.04 16.51
CA LYS A 119 9.75 -7.69 17.02
C LYS A 119 8.43 -6.97 17.24
N ILE A 120 7.46 -7.12 16.32
CA ILE A 120 6.12 -6.54 16.46
C ILE A 120 5.47 -7.04 17.76
N LEU A 121 5.46 -8.35 17.97
CA LEU A 121 4.80 -8.98 19.11
C LEU A 121 5.55 -8.75 20.43
N GLN A 122 6.88 -8.68 20.40
CA GLN A 122 7.68 -8.30 21.56
C GLN A 122 7.35 -6.86 22.00
N GLN A 123 7.42 -5.90 21.08
CA GLN A 123 7.15 -4.50 21.38
C GLN A 123 5.69 -4.28 21.80
N ALA A 124 4.75 -5.04 21.24
CA ALA A 124 3.36 -4.98 21.67
C ALA A 124 3.18 -5.37 23.15
N ARG A 125 3.94 -6.36 23.64
CA ARG A 125 3.94 -6.76 25.07
C ARG A 125 4.68 -5.76 25.95
N GLU A 126 5.89 -5.33 25.53
CA GLU A 126 6.72 -4.40 26.30
C GLU A 126 6.00 -3.06 26.57
N HIS A 127 5.24 -2.59 25.61
CA HIS A 127 4.50 -1.33 25.72
C HIS A 127 3.08 -1.49 26.24
N ASP A 128 2.60 -2.72 26.44
CA ASP A 128 1.22 -3.01 26.84
C ASP A 128 0.22 -2.28 25.93
N VAL A 129 0.27 -2.62 24.64
CA VAL A 129 -0.55 -1.93 23.65
C VAL A 129 -1.98 -2.44 23.61
N ASP A 130 -2.92 -1.56 23.28
CA ASP A 130 -4.34 -1.89 23.17
C ASP A 130 -4.72 -2.37 21.77
N ILE A 131 -3.95 -1.99 20.74
CA ILE A 131 -4.18 -2.36 19.33
C ILE A 131 -2.86 -2.55 18.61
N ILE A 132 -2.81 -3.51 17.67
CA ILE A 132 -1.72 -3.68 16.70
C ILE A 132 -2.24 -3.35 15.31
N GLY A 133 -1.56 -2.46 14.58
CA GLY A 133 -1.85 -2.11 13.19
C GLY A 133 -0.71 -2.48 12.25
N LEU A 134 -1.04 -3.24 11.20
CA LEU A 134 -0.10 -3.68 10.17
C LEU A 134 -0.35 -2.96 8.85
N SER A 135 0.72 -2.55 8.20
CA SER A 135 0.70 -1.97 6.86
C SER A 135 1.57 -2.75 5.90
N GLY A 136 1.17 -2.78 4.62
CA GLY A 136 1.94 -3.37 3.54
C GLY A 136 1.41 -2.97 2.17
N LEU A 137 2.30 -2.92 1.17
CA LEU A 137 1.97 -2.54 -0.20
C LEU A 137 2.25 -3.63 -1.21
N ILE A 138 3.20 -4.51 -0.97
CA ILE A 138 3.60 -5.54 -1.92
C ILE A 138 2.92 -6.88 -1.61
N THR A 139 2.81 -7.75 -2.61
CA THR A 139 2.13 -9.05 -2.45
C THR A 139 2.69 -9.90 -1.30
N PRO A 140 4.02 -10.02 -1.09
CA PRO A 140 4.56 -10.77 0.04
C PRO A 140 4.13 -10.26 1.42
N SER A 141 3.80 -8.97 1.54
CA SER A 141 3.32 -8.39 2.80
C SER A 141 2.00 -9.01 3.28
N LEU A 142 1.18 -9.50 2.35
CA LEU A 142 -0.08 -10.17 2.66
C LEU A 142 0.16 -11.49 3.42
N ASP A 143 1.19 -12.25 3.04
CA ASP A 143 1.55 -13.50 3.72
C ASP A 143 2.19 -13.23 5.09
N GLU A 144 2.98 -12.17 5.21
CA GLU A 144 3.52 -11.73 6.51
C GLU A 144 2.41 -11.30 7.49
N MET A 145 1.35 -10.63 7.02
CA MET A 145 0.18 -10.30 7.87
C MET A 145 -0.55 -11.56 8.35
N VAL A 146 -0.68 -12.57 7.50
CA VAL A 146 -1.22 -13.89 7.88
C VAL A 146 -0.33 -14.55 8.94
N HIS A 147 0.99 -14.47 8.78
CA HIS A 147 1.95 -15.00 9.74
C HIS A 147 1.82 -14.31 11.11
N VAL A 148 1.75 -12.98 11.15
CA VAL A 148 1.55 -12.22 12.39
C VAL A 148 0.24 -12.62 13.08
N ALA A 149 -0.86 -12.76 12.35
CA ALA A 149 -2.15 -13.19 12.89
C ALA A 149 -2.07 -14.59 13.54
N LYS A 150 -1.40 -15.55 12.89
CA LYS A 150 -1.15 -16.89 13.43
C LYS A 150 -0.32 -16.86 14.72
N GLU A 151 0.73 -16.06 14.75
CA GLU A 151 1.60 -15.92 15.92
C GLU A 151 0.89 -15.19 17.08
N MET A 152 0.05 -14.18 16.80
CA MET A 152 -0.80 -13.57 17.81
C MET A 152 -1.75 -14.60 18.44
N GLN A 153 -2.36 -15.47 17.63
CA GLN A 153 -3.20 -16.57 18.13
C GLN A 153 -2.39 -17.55 18.98
N ARG A 154 -1.24 -18.00 18.49
CA ARG A 154 -0.36 -18.96 19.18
C ARG A 154 0.13 -18.43 20.52
N LEU A 155 0.44 -17.14 20.58
CA LEU A 155 0.97 -16.46 21.77
C LEU A 155 -0.12 -15.88 22.69
N ASP A 156 -1.37 -16.20 22.42
CA ASP A 156 -2.56 -15.83 23.21
C ASP A 156 -2.76 -14.30 23.38
N PHE A 157 -2.43 -13.52 22.36
CA PHE A 157 -2.76 -12.10 22.35
C PHE A 157 -4.28 -11.89 22.44
N LYS A 158 -4.70 -10.78 23.06
CA LYS A 158 -6.11 -10.42 23.26
C LYS A 158 -6.46 -9.05 22.66
N VAL A 159 -5.52 -8.38 22.02
CA VAL A 159 -5.71 -7.05 21.43
C VAL A 159 -6.20 -7.16 19.98
N PRO A 160 -7.03 -6.21 19.50
CA PRO A 160 -7.45 -6.17 18.12
C PRO A 160 -6.28 -6.01 17.15
N LEU A 161 -6.44 -6.54 15.94
CA LEU A 161 -5.51 -6.43 14.83
C LEU A 161 -6.11 -5.58 13.70
N LEU A 162 -5.45 -4.49 13.32
CA LEU A 162 -5.82 -3.68 12.17
C LEU A 162 -4.97 -4.05 10.95
N ILE A 163 -5.61 -4.16 9.80
CA ILE A 163 -4.97 -4.46 8.52
C ILE A 163 -5.19 -3.28 7.57
N GLY A 164 -4.10 -2.69 7.11
CA GLY A 164 -4.10 -1.57 6.16
C GLY A 164 -3.02 -1.70 5.10
N GLY A 165 -3.07 -0.81 4.12
CA GLY A 165 -2.13 -0.77 3.01
C GLY A 165 -2.80 -1.01 1.66
N ALA A 166 -2.19 -0.49 0.58
CA ALA A 166 -2.84 -0.39 -0.72
C ALA A 166 -3.14 -1.74 -1.41
N THR A 167 -2.38 -2.80 -1.11
CA THR A 167 -2.65 -4.15 -1.64
C THR A 167 -3.60 -4.95 -0.77
N THR A 168 -3.88 -4.48 0.43
CA THR A 168 -4.83 -5.15 1.31
C THR A 168 -6.27 -4.85 0.89
N SER A 169 -7.16 -5.74 1.21
CA SER A 169 -8.58 -5.55 0.96
C SER A 169 -9.41 -6.21 2.04
N LYS A 170 -10.65 -5.76 2.17
CA LYS A 170 -11.62 -6.39 3.07
C LYS A 170 -11.79 -7.89 2.77
N ALA A 171 -11.82 -8.26 1.47
CA ALA A 171 -11.93 -9.66 1.05
C ALA A 171 -10.70 -10.48 1.46
N HIS A 172 -9.49 -9.95 1.25
CA HIS A 172 -8.27 -10.64 1.68
C HIS A 172 -8.23 -10.79 3.20
N THR A 173 -8.54 -9.73 3.95
CA THR A 173 -8.58 -9.77 5.41
C THR A 173 -9.56 -10.83 5.92
N ALA A 174 -10.79 -10.86 5.35
CA ALA A 174 -11.82 -11.81 5.73
C ALA A 174 -11.47 -13.27 5.42
N VAL A 175 -10.84 -13.52 4.23
CA VAL A 175 -10.62 -14.89 3.72
C VAL A 175 -9.27 -15.46 4.17
N LYS A 176 -8.23 -14.62 4.34
CA LYS A 176 -6.86 -15.12 4.56
C LYS A 176 -6.30 -14.78 5.95
N ILE A 177 -6.72 -13.69 6.61
CA ILE A 177 -6.09 -13.23 7.85
C ILE A 177 -6.97 -13.52 9.06
N GLU A 178 -8.21 -13.04 9.09
CA GLU A 178 -9.11 -13.07 10.27
C GLU A 178 -9.33 -14.46 10.82
N GLN A 179 -9.47 -15.46 9.98
CA GLN A 179 -9.67 -16.84 10.42
C GLN A 179 -8.49 -17.43 11.21
N HIS A 180 -7.33 -16.82 11.19
CA HIS A 180 -6.15 -17.24 11.93
C HIS A 180 -5.97 -16.53 13.28
N TYR A 181 -6.77 -15.50 13.57
CA TYR A 181 -6.76 -14.82 14.85
C TYR A 181 -8.19 -14.63 15.38
N ARG A 182 -8.56 -15.44 16.38
CA ARG A 182 -9.92 -15.53 16.91
C ARG A 182 -10.07 -14.94 18.33
N ASN A 183 -8.97 -14.63 18.99
CA ASN A 183 -8.98 -14.11 20.35
C ASN A 183 -9.57 -12.69 20.44
N ASN A 184 -9.45 -11.92 19.35
CA ASN A 184 -10.06 -10.60 19.20
C ASN A 184 -10.35 -10.32 17.71
N ALA A 185 -10.85 -9.11 17.40
CA ALA A 185 -11.21 -8.72 16.06
C ALA A 185 -9.97 -8.46 15.20
N THR A 186 -10.02 -8.90 13.94
CA THR A 186 -9.13 -8.46 12.87
C THR A 186 -9.93 -7.57 11.94
N VAL A 187 -9.54 -6.29 11.77
CA VAL A 187 -10.36 -5.30 11.07
C VAL A 187 -9.56 -4.67 9.94
N TYR A 188 -10.14 -4.69 8.73
CA TYR A 188 -9.61 -3.96 7.60
C TYR A 188 -9.91 -2.45 7.71
N VAL A 189 -8.87 -1.63 7.60
CA VAL A 189 -8.96 -0.17 7.61
C VAL A 189 -8.63 0.35 6.20
N PRO A 190 -9.61 0.85 5.45
CA PRO A 190 -9.41 1.22 4.05
C PRO A 190 -8.55 2.47 3.87
N ASP A 191 -8.63 3.41 4.80
CA ASP A 191 -7.94 4.70 4.75
C ASP A 191 -7.71 5.29 6.15
N ALA A 192 -6.91 6.35 6.20
CA ALA A 192 -6.55 7.00 7.46
C ALA A 192 -7.74 7.71 8.13
N SER A 193 -8.68 8.24 7.36
CA SER A 193 -9.84 8.95 7.91
C SER A 193 -10.74 8.02 8.72
N ARG A 194 -10.85 6.76 8.30
CA ARG A 194 -11.66 5.75 8.98
C ARG A 194 -10.95 5.08 10.16
N SER A 195 -9.63 5.26 10.29
CA SER A 195 -8.86 4.64 11.37
C SER A 195 -9.35 5.08 12.75
N VAL A 196 -9.68 6.35 12.93
CA VAL A 196 -10.15 6.89 14.21
C VAL A 196 -11.46 6.23 14.65
N THR A 197 -12.44 6.18 13.74
CA THR A 197 -13.73 5.54 14.05
C THR A 197 -13.57 4.06 14.36
N VAL A 198 -12.72 3.33 13.62
CA VAL A 198 -12.45 1.91 13.87
C VAL A 198 -11.79 1.71 15.24
N VAL A 199 -10.73 2.47 15.55
CA VAL A 199 -10.02 2.38 16.83
C VAL A 199 -10.93 2.75 17.99
N SER A 200 -11.71 3.84 17.87
CA SER A 200 -12.65 4.27 18.89
C SER A 200 -13.70 3.19 19.19
N ASN A 201 -14.26 2.55 18.16
CA ASN A 201 -15.24 1.47 18.35
C ASN A 201 -14.60 0.22 18.98
N LEU A 202 -13.36 -0.11 18.63
CA LEU A 202 -12.65 -1.27 19.18
C LEU A 202 -12.25 -1.08 20.64
N LEU A 203 -11.93 0.14 21.08
CA LEU A 203 -11.55 0.44 22.46
C LEU A 203 -12.73 0.87 23.34
N GLY A 204 -13.85 1.26 22.74
CA GLY A 204 -15.06 1.63 23.46
C GLY A 204 -15.76 0.43 24.09
N LYS A 205 -15.91 0.42 25.42
CA LYS A 205 -16.52 -0.72 26.16
C LYS A 205 -17.94 -1.08 25.68
N GLU A 206 -18.72 -0.09 25.32
CA GLU A 206 -20.12 -0.26 24.87
C GLU A 206 -20.20 -0.58 23.38
N THR A 207 -19.33 0.05 22.55
CA THR A 207 -19.36 -0.09 21.09
C THR A 207 -18.65 -1.34 20.58
N HIS A 208 -17.67 -1.85 21.32
CA HIS A 208 -16.84 -3.00 20.90
C HIS A 208 -17.65 -4.25 20.51
N PRO A 209 -18.60 -4.76 21.34
CA PRO A 209 -19.28 -6.01 21.02
C PRO A 209 -20.11 -5.91 19.74
N GLU A 210 -20.85 -4.82 19.57
CA GLU A 210 -21.70 -4.58 18.41
C GLU A 210 -20.84 -4.40 17.14
N PHE A 211 -19.78 -3.61 17.22
CA PHE A 211 -18.87 -3.37 16.11
C PHE A 211 -18.19 -4.66 15.64
N VAL A 212 -17.69 -5.48 16.56
CA VAL A 212 -17.04 -6.77 16.24
C VAL A 212 -18.05 -7.75 15.63
N ALA A 213 -19.28 -7.83 16.15
CA ALA A 213 -20.32 -8.67 15.59
C ALA A 213 -20.66 -8.28 14.14
N LYS A 214 -20.77 -6.97 13.87
CA LYS A 214 -21.01 -6.44 12.52
C LYS A 214 -19.88 -6.80 11.55
N VAL A 215 -18.61 -6.60 11.95
CA VAL A 215 -17.45 -6.96 11.14
C VAL A 215 -17.42 -8.46 10.82
N LYS A 216 -17.67 -9.31 11.81
CA LYS A 216 -17.71 -10.77 11.62
C LYS A 216 -18.82 -11.19 10.66
N ALA A 217 -20.03 -10.69 10.80
CA ALA A 217 -21.14 -10.99 9.89
C ALA A 217 -20.83 -10.57 8.43
N GLU A 218 -20.20 -9.41 8.27
CA GLU A 218 -19.76 -8.95 6.95
C GLU A 218 -18.69 -9.89 6.35
N TYR A 219 -17.72 -10.31 7.15
CA TYR A 219 -16.67 -11.24 6.71
C TYR A 219 -17.20 -12.64 6.38
N ASP A 220 -18.20 -13.14 7.12
CA ASP A 220 -18.88 -14.39 6.79
C ASP A 220 -19.56 -14.32 5.41
N THR A 221 -20.22 -13.20 5.13
CA THR A 221 -20.84 -12.95 3.82
C THR A 221 -19.79 -12.95 2.71
N ILE A 222 -18.64 -12.32 2.92
CA ILE A 222 -17.54 -12.29 1.95
C ILE A 222 -16.97 -13.69 1.73
N ARG A 223 -16.72 -14.46 2.78
CA ARG A 223 -16.22 -15.85 2.70
C ARG A 223 -17.17 -16.73 1.89
N THR A 224 -18.45 -16.64 2.16
CA THR A 224 -19.48 -17.42 1.41
C THR A 224 -19.47 -17.10 -0.08
N ARG A 225 -19.35 -15.82 -0.45
CA ARG A 225 -19.27 -15.39 -1.86
C ARG A 225 -17.97 -15.85 -2.53
N THR A 226 -16.87 -15.88 -1.80
CA THR A 226 -15.54 -16.22 -2.35
C THR A 226 -15.38 -17.74 -2.51
N ALA A 227 -15.88 -18.54 -1.59
CA ALA A 227 -15.85 -20.00 -1.67
C ALA A 227 -16.51 -20.54 -2.95
N GLY A 228 -17.52 -19.84 -3.49
CA GLY A 228 -18.15 -20.21 -4.77
C GLY A 228 -17.34 -19.83 -6.01
N ARG A 229 -16.29 -18.99 -5.89
CA ARG A 229 -15.42 -18.56 -7.00
C ARG A 229 -14.21 -19.48 -7.19
N ASP A 230 -13.64 -20.00 -6.11
CA ASP A 230 -12.44 -20.87 -6.15
C ASP A 230 -12.71 -22.20 -6.85
N GLN A 231 -13.99 -22.62 -6.99
CA GLN A 231 -14.38 -23.82 -7.74
C GLN A 231 -14.34 -23.63 -9.27
N ARG A 232 -14.09 -22.41 -9.79
CA ARG A 232 -14.14 -22.13 -11.24
C ARG A 232 -12.79 -22.10 -11.95
N SER A 233 -11.66 -22.16 -11.25
CA SER A 233 -10.33 -22.26 -11.84
C SER A 233 -9.66 -23.56 -11.40
N SER A 234 -9.95 -24.67 -12.09
CA SER A 234 -9.11 -25.86 -11.96
C SER A 234 -7.81 -25.61 -12.73
N LEU A 235 -6.71 -25.54 -12.03
CA LEU A 235 -5.39 -25.59 -12.66
C LEU A 235 -5.22 -26.96 -13.31
N LEU A 236 -4.69 -27.01 -14.53
CA LEU A 236 -4.29 -28.26 -15.16
C LEU A 236 -3.17 -28.90 -14.35
N SER A 237 -3.12 -30.23 -14.32
CA SER A 237 -1.96 -30.94 -13.83
C SER A 237 -0.73 -30.62 -14.68
N PHE A 238 0.48 -30.82 -14.15
CA PHE A 238 1.73 -30.58 -14.89
C PHE A 238 1.77 -31.38 -16.19
N ASP A 239 1.30 -32.63 -16.17
CA ASP A 239 1.30 -33.51 -17.34
C ASP A 239 0.31 -33.02 -18.40
N GLU A 240 -0.87 -32.61 -18.01
CA GLU A 240 -1.87 -32.01 -18.92
C GLU A 240 -1.35 -30.69 -19.53
N ALA A 241 -0.80 -29.79 -18.71
CA ALA A 241 -0.20 -28.54 -19.19
C ALA A 241 0.96 -28.80 -20.16
N ASN A 242 1.79 -29.77 -19.86
CA ASN A 242 2.92 -30.18 -20.67
C ASN A 242 2.47 -30.82 -22.01
N SER A 243 1.36 -31.59 -21.99
CA SER A 243 0.76 -32.15 -23.20
C SER A 243 0.13 -31.08 -24.08
N ASN A 244 -0.33 -29.98 -23.49
CA ASN A 244 -0.95 -28.84 -24.17
C ASN A 244 0.06 -27.72 -24.51
N ALA A 245 1.36 -28.01 -24.45
CA ALA A 245 2.40 -27.04 -24.77
C ALA A 245 2.34 -26.57 -26.23
N GLY A 246 2.52 -25.27 -26.44
CA GLY A 246 2.56 -24.68 -27.78
C GLY A 246 3.62 -25.32 -28.67
N GLN A 247 3.27 -25.57 -29.92
CA GLN A 247 4.20 -26.05 -30.94
C GLN A 247 4.70 -24.87 -31.76
N PHE A 248 6.01 -24.71 -31.84
CA PHE A 248 6.67 -23.64 -32.58
C PHE A 248 7.58 -24.24 -33.67
N GLU A 249 7.45 -23.75 -34.89
CA GLU A 249 8.38 -24.08 -35.96
C GLU A 249 9.58 -23.14 -35.87
N TRP A 250 10.72 -23.69 -35.47
CA TRP A 250 12.00 -23.00 -35.45
C TRP A 250 12.70 -23.11 -36.79
N ARG A 251 12.75 -22.01 -37.55
CA ARG A 251 13.41 -21.95 -38.85
C ARG A 251 14.50 -20.87 -38.80
N ALA A 252 15.56 -21.07 -39.59
CA ALA A 252 16.70 -20.14 -39.61
C ALA A 252 16.32 -18.71 -40.03
N ASP A 253 15.25 -18.56 -40.82
CA ASP A 253 14.73 -17.27 -41.27
C ASP A 253 13.84 -16.57 -40.20
N THR A 254 13.37 -17.30 -39.20
CA THR A 254 12.54 -16.74 -38.10
C THR A 254 13.35 -16.42 -36.84
N ILE A 255 14.58 -16.87 -36.74
CA ILE A 255 15.46 -16.65 -35.60
C ILE A 255 16.34 -15.43 -35.83
N THR A 256 16.17 -14.39 -35.04
CA THR A 256 17.01 -13.20 -35.10
C THR A 256 18.35 -13.47 -34.43
N ARG A 257 19.44 -13.35 -35.19
CA ARG A 257 20.81 -13.43 -34.64
C ARG A 257 21.15 -12.09 -33.97
N PRO A 258 21.56 -12.07 -32.69
CA PRO A 258 21.98 -10.85 -32.02
C PRO A 258 23.30 -10.34 -32.58
N SER A 259 23.54 -9.02 -32.48
CA SER A 259 24.77 -8.39 -32.97
C SER A 259 26.02 -8.72 -32.15
N PHE A 260 25.85 -9.28 -30.94
CA PHE A 260 26.92 -9.73 -30.05
C PHE A 260 26.46 -10.91 -29.20
N LEU A 261 27.42 -11.66 -28.68
CA LEU A 261 27.20 -12.71 -27.67
C LEU A 261 27.88 -12.31 -26.36
N GLY A 262 27.40 -12.92 -25.23
CA GLY A 262 27.87 -12.60 -23.89
C GLY A 262 27.16 -11.37 -23.31
N THR A 263 27.76 -10.77 -22.30
CA THR A 263 27.22 -9.63 -21.57
C THR A 263 27.65 -8.29 -22.08
N LYS A 264 26.75 -7.32 -22.07
CA LYS A 264 27.04 -5.90 -22.26
C LYS A 264 26.49 -5.10 -21.12
N VAL A 265 27.36 -4.33 -20.48
CA VAL A 265 27.00 -3.46 -19.33
C VAL A 265 26.76 -2.03 -19.84
N PHE A 266 25.73 -1.42 -19.34
CA PHE A 266 25.41 0.00 -19.49
C PHE A 266 25.48 0.64 -18.12
N ASP A 267 26.52 1.44 -17.88
CA ASP A 267 26.72 2.10 -16.57
C ASP A 267 25.94 3.40 -16.43
N ASP A 268 25.66 4.07 -17.55
CA ASP A 268 24.92 5.33 -17.60
C ASP A 268 24.15 5.40 -18.93
N TYR A 269 23.03 4.67 -19.02
CA TYR A 269 22.23 4.69 -20.22
C TYR A 269 21.43 6.00 -20.31
N PRO A 270 21.46 6.71 -21.47
CA PRO A 270 20.78 7.99 -21.60
C PRO A 270 19.30 7.90 -21.30
N LEU A 271 18.83 8.66 -20.28
CA LEU A 271 17.42 8.63 -19.84
C LEU A 271 16.46 9.06 -20.95
N GLU A 272 16.86 10.04 -21.77
CA GLU A 272 16.08 10.52 -22.92
C GLU A 272 15.74 9.43 -23.93
N LYS A 273 16.55 8.37 -24.01
CA LYS A 273 16.29 7.20 -24.87
C LYS A 273 15.26 6.24 -24.26
N LEU A 274 15.02 6.32 -22.95
CA LEU A 274 14.02 5.48 -22.26
C LEU A 274 12.64 6.11 -22.30
N VAL A 275 12.57 7.44 -22.33
CA VAL A 275 11.30 8.19 -22.29
C VAL A 275 10.26 7.70 -23.32
N PRO A 276 10.58 7.46 -24.61
CA PRO A 276 9.60 6.98 -25.59
C PRO A 276 9.04 5.58 -25.31
N TYR A 277 9.68 4.81 -24.42
CA TYR A 277 9.29 3.44 -24.09
C TYR A 277 8.55 3.32 -22.76
N ILE A 278 8.22 4.45 -22.12
CA ILE A 278 7.43 4.42 -20.88
C ILE A 278 6.00 3.96 -21.18
N ASP A 279 5.59 2.87 -20.52
CA ASP A 279 4.18 2.47 -20.47
C ASP A 279 3.46 3.30 -19.41
N TRP A 280 2.62 4.23 -19.84
CA TRP A 280 1.88 5.12 -18.96
C TRP A 280 0.63 4.48 -18.34
N THR A 281 0.17 3.35 -18.85
CA THR A 281 -1.02 2.68 -18.31
C THR A 281 -0.83 2.26 -16.84
N PRO A 282 0.28 1.61 -16.43
CA PRO A 282 0.55 1.32 -15.02
C PRO A 282 0.63 2.57 -14.13
N PHE A 283 1.13 3.68 -14.67
CA PHE A 283 1.17 4.95 -13.95
C PHE A 283 -0.24 5.41 -13.54
N PHE A 284 -1.19 5.43 -14.48
CA PHE A 284 -2.58 5.81 -14.18
C PHE A 284 -3.25 4.82 -13.23
N ILE A 285 -3.01 3.53 -13.37
CA ILE A 285 -3.52 2.49 -12.45
C ILE A 285 -3.02 2.73 -11.02
N THR A 286 -1.73 3.07 -10.85
CA THR A 286 -1.14 3.39 -9.54
C THR A 286 -1.83 4.58 -8.87
N TRP A 287 -2.30 5.54 -9.65
CA TRP A 287 -3.07 6.68 -9.18
C TRP A 287 -4.59 6.41 -9.10
N SER A 288 -5.01 5.15 -9.20
CA SER A 288 -6.41 4.71 -9.15
C SER A 288 -7.29 5.33 -10.23
N LEU A 289 -6.70 5.66 -11.39
CA LEU A 289 -7.44 6.09 -12.57
C LEU A 289 -7.60 4.90 -13.53
N SER A 290 -8.84 4.55 -13.82
CA SER A 290 -9.17 3.40 -14.67
C SER A 290 -9.18 3.80 -16.13
N GLY A 291 -8.37 3.15 -16.96
CA GLY A 291 -8.30 3.37 -18.40
C GLY A 291 -6.92 3.02 -18.95
N LYS A 292 -6.81 2.89 -20.28
CA LYS A 292 -5.56 2.63 -20.97
C LYS A 292 -5.06 3.91 -21.64
N TYR A 293 -3.77 4.19 -21.51
CA TYR A 293 -3.12 5.27 -22.25
C TYR A 293 -3.04 4.92 -23.76
N PRO A 294 -3.28 5.86 -24.69
CA PRO A 294 -3.64 7.27 -24.45
C PRO A 294 -5.13 7.54 -24.26
N ALA A 295 -6.02 6.57 -24.49
CA ALA A 295 -7.47 6.75 -24.49
C ALA A 295 -8.02 7.32 -23.17
N ILE A 296 -7.35 7.04 -22.03
CA ILE A 296 -7.75 7.57 -20.72
C ILE A 296 -7.79 9.10 -20.68
N LEU A 297 -6.99 9.79 -21.49
CA LEU A 297 -6.95 11.25 -21.54
C LEU A 297 -8.23 11.88 -22.11
N GLU A 298 -8.98 11.10 -22.88
CA GLU A 298 -10.26 11.51 -23.53
C GLU A 298 -11.49 10.94 -22.80
N ASP A 299 -11.29 10.24 -21.67
CA ASP A 299 -12.37 9.65 -20.89
C ASP A 299 -13.29 10.74 -20.31
N GLU A 300 -14.61 10.54 -20.39
CA GLU A 300 -15.60 11.52 -19.94
C GLU A 300 -15.60 11.75 -18.44
N VAL A 301 -15.20 10.74 -17.65
CA VAL A 301 -15.22 10.78 -16.17
C VAL A 301 -13.86 11.13 -15.60
N VAL A 302 -12.81 10.40 -15.99
CA VAL A 302 -11.47 10.55 -15.42
C VAL A 302 -10.53 11.39 -16.28
N GLY A 303 -10.88 11.71 -17.52
CA GLY A 303 -9.98 12.31 -18.49
C GLY A 303 -9.36 13.62 -18.06
N GLN A 304 -10.11 14.51 -17.39
CA GLN A 304 -9.54 15.77 -16.88
C GLN A 304 -8.48 15.50 -15.81
N ALA A 305 -8.78 14.64 -14.84
CA ALA A 305 -7.82 14.27 -13.79
C ALA A 305 -6.59 13.55 -14.36
N ALA A 306 -6.79 12.73 -15.39
CA ALA A 306 -5.70 12.04 -16.08
C ALA A 306 -4.78 13.04 -16.83
N ARG A 307 -5.35 14.02 -17.54
CA ARG A 307 -4.56 15.08 -18.23
C ARG A 307 -3.73 15.91 -17.24
N ASP A 308 -4.34 16.35 -16.13
CA ASP A 308 -3.66 17.16 -15.13
C ASP A 308 -2.49 16.36 -14.50
N LEU A 309 -2.75 15.11 -14.11
CA LEU A 309 -1.73 14.22 -13.55
C LEU A 309 -0.62 13.92 -14.57
N PHE A 310 -0.97 13.72 -15.83
CA PHE A 310 -0.01 13.45 -16.90
C PHE A 310 0.87 14.68 -17.17
N ALA A 311 0.32 15.88 -17.14
CA ALA A 311 1.10 17.11 -17.28
C ALA A 311 2.10 17.29 -16.13
N ASP A 312 1.68 17.05 -14.90
CA ASP A 312 2.58 17.07 -13.72
C ASP A 312 3.69 16.03 -13.86
N ALA A 313 3.37 14.82 -14.35
CA ALA A 313 4.34 13.75 -14.56
C ALA A 313 5.34 14.08 -15.68
N GLN A 314 4.89 14.68 -16.79
CA GLN A 314 5.77 15.12 -17.88
C GLN A 314 6.73 16.19 -17.41
N GLN A 315 6.26 17.18 -16.66
CA GLN A 315 7.14 18.23 -16.11
C GLN A 315 8.20 17.62 -15.16
N MET A 316 7.81 16.67 -14.30
CA MET A 316 8.75 15.98 -13.42
C MET A 316 9.76 15.15 -14.22
N LEU A 317 9.32 14.45 -15.27
CA LEU A 317 10.19 13.66 -16.13
C LEU A 317 11.21 14.53 -16.85
N ASP A 318 10.79 15.66 -17.39
CA ASP A 318 11.69 16.64 -18.03
C ASP A 318 12.75 17.15 -17.05
N ASP A 319 12.37 17.44 -15.81
CA ASP A 319 13.30 17.86 -14.75
C ASP A 319 14.29 16.74 -14.38
N LEU A 320 13.82 15.48 -14.26
CA LEU A 320 14.66 14.33 -13.97
C LEU A 320 15.70 14.07 -15.06
N VAL A 321 15.30 14.20 -16.33
CA VAL A 321 16.15 13.97 -17.49
C VAL A 321 17.13 15.12 -17.68
N SER A 322 16.65 16.36 -17.73
CA SER A 322 17.45 17.55 -18.01
C SER A 322 18.51 17.83 -16.95
N ASN A 323 18.16 17.60 -15.68
CA ASN A 323 19.04 17.82 -14.53
C ASN A 323 19.81 16.55 -14.11
N LYS A 324 19.71 15.45 -14.90
CA LYS A 324 20.36 14.16 -14.63
C LYS A 324 20.22 13.72 -13.16
N LYS A 325 18.99 13.83 -12.63
CA LYS A 325 18.70 13.49 -11.23
C LYS A 325 18.69 11.98 -10.97
N LEU A 326 18.59 11.17 -12.03
CA LEU A 326 18.63 9.72 -11.98
C LEU A 326 19.71 9.19 -12.94
N ARG A 327 20.26 8.04 -12.62
CA ARG A 327 21.20 7.29 -13.45
C ARG A 327 20.59 5.93 -13.79
N ALA A 328 20.51 5.61 -15.08
CA ALA A 328 20.01 4.33 -15.53
C ALA A 328 21.20 3.38 -15.78
N GLN A 329 21.16 2.22 -15.12
CA GLN A 329 22.12 1.15 -15.29
C GLN A 329 21.42 -0.12 -15.74
N GLY A 330 22.07 -0.90 -16.58
CA GLY A 330 21.53 -2.16 -17.05
C GLY A 330 22.59 -3.10 -17.55
N VAL A 331 22.26 -4.38 -17.55
CA VAL A 331 23.09 -5.44 -18.14
C VAL A 331 22.19 -6.25 -19.05
N ILE A 332 22.63 -6.46 -20.27
CA ILE A 332 21.98 -7.37 -21.19
C ILE A 332 22.97 -8.47 -21.62
N GLY A 333 22.45 -9.65 -21.95
CA GLY A 333 23.27 -10.75 -22.40
C GLY A 333 22.54 -11.63 -23.41
N PHE A 334 23.27 -12.10 -24.38
CA PHE A 334 22.81 -13.01 -25.42
C PHE A 334 23.69 -14.23 -25.49
N TRP A 335 23.08 -15.40 -25.49
CA TRP A 335 23.79 -16.67 -25.61
C TRP A 335 23.04 -17.60 -26.54
N PRO A 336 23.76 -18.44 -27.33
CA PRO A 336 23.11 -19.52 -28.03
C PRO A 336 22.42 -20.47 -27.07
N ALA A 337 21.22 -20.88 -27.42
CA ALA A 337 20.47 -21.77 -26.61
C ALA A 337 19.78 -22.86 -27.44
N GLN A 338 19.63 -24.02 -26.86
CA GLN A 338 18.97 -25.17 -27.49
C GLN A 338 18.00 -25.82 -26.51
N ARG A 339 16.80 -26.14 -26.96
CA ARG A 339 15.86 -26.93 -26.19
C ARG A 339 16.38 -28.34 -25.95
N SER A 340 16.37 -28.81 -24.74
CA SER A 340 16.74 -30.17 -24.34
C SER A 340 15.53 -30.86 -23.70
N GLY A 341 14.93 -31.82 -24.40
CA GLY A 341 13.67 -32.41 -23.96
C GLY A 341 12.49 -31.43 -24.08
N ARG A 342 11.51 -31.56 -23.17
CA ARG A 342 10.30 -30.70 -23.19
C ARG A 342 10.44 -29.43 -22.38
N ASN A 343 11.15 -29.47 -21.26
CA ASN A 343 11.10 -28.42 -20.22
C ASN A 343 12.45 -27.77 -19.94
N ASP A 344 13.53 -28.27 -20.55
CA ASP A 344 14.89 -27.79 -20.31
C ASP A 344 15.42 -27.00 -21.51
N VAL A 345 16.29 -26.03 -21.21
CA VAL A 345 17.04 -25.25 -22.20
C VAL A 345 18.53 -25.34 -21.85
N LYS A 346 19.33 -25.79 -22.78
CA LYS A 346 20.79 -25.73 -22.68
C LYS A 346 21.27 -24.42 -23.25
N VAL A 347 22.08 -23.69 -22.48
CA VAL A 347 22.70 -22.42 -22.87
C VAL A 347 24.17 -22.64 -23.08
N PHE A 348 24.76 -22.03 -24.10
CA PHE A 348 26.14 -22.22 -24.49
C PHE A 348 26.91 -20.91 -24.45
N ALA A 349 28.20 -21.01 -24.13
CA ALA A 349 29.10 -19.86 -24.08
C ALA A 349 29.50 -19.35 -25.47
N ASP A 350 29.41 -20.20 -26.51
CA ASP A 350 29.84 -19.92 -27.87
C ASP A 350 28.84 -20.44 -28.91
N ASP A 351 28.95 -19.91 -30.13
CA ASP A 351 28.16 -20.32 -31.31
C ASP A 351 28.38 -21.77 -31.74
N ALA A 352 29.48 -22.38 -31.36
CA ALA A 352 29.81 -23.75 -31.75
C ALA A 352 29.15 -24.79 -30.84
N HIS A 353 28.44 -24.35 -29.80
CA HIS A 353 27.74 -25.20 -28.83
C HIS A 353 28.66 -26.21 -28.09
N ASN A 354 29.95 -25.89 -27.99
CA ASN A 354 30.91 -26.81 -27.41
C ASN A 354 31.00 -26.72 -25.87
N LYS A 355 30.60 -25.57 -25.31
CA LYS A 355 30.72 -25.32 -23.88
C LYS A 355 29.39 -24.89 -23.31
N PRO A 356 28.65 -25.76 -22.61
CA PRO A 356 27.49 -25.37 -21.79
C PRO A 356 27.90 -24.38 -20.70
N LEU A 357 27.02 -23.41 -20.41
CA LEU A 357 27.14 -22.48 -19.28
C LEU A 357 26.60 -23.10 -18.02
#